data_69173360a2f8c2b742ac0b9d1149a9af
#
_entry.id   69173360a2f8c2b742ac0b9d1149a9af
#
_cell.length_a   1.000
_cell.length_b   1.000
_cell.length_c   1.000
_cell.angle_alpha   90.00
_cell.angle_beta   90.00
_cell.angle_gamma   90.00
#
_symmetry.space_group_name_H-M   'P 1'
#
loop_
_entity.id
_entity.type
_entity.pdbx_description
1 polymer ?
#
loop_
_entity_poly.entity_id
_entity_poly.type
_entity_poly.pdbx_seq_one_letter_code
_entity_poly.pdbx_strand_id
1 'polypeptide(L)'
;MQQDGRVRAIFFDFGQVIARLDRGVLAEFEARHGLPEGSFLKALYTIPEWKAVEIGEGTEEAWVEAASRRLDELAGRHLPAIWEERETMWRTLDEDVVGLIRQLGDRYDVGVISNATPRLEGELRDYHKIDGLFKVIVNSALVGIAKPDARIYHLAAERMGVEPSACVHIDDLAHNVEGAREAGFQAIHHEGDYATLERDLRSLGVQW
;
A
#
# COMPACT_ATOMS: atom_id res chain seq x y z
N MET A 1 33.67 9.77 -3.84
CA MET A 1 32.56 10.54 -4.45
C MET A 1 31.59 10.84 -3.35
N GLN A 2 31.42 12.09 -2.94
CA GLN A 2 30.34 12.47 -2.03
C GLN A 2 29.03 12.15 -2.76
N GLN A 3 28.21 11.25 -2.21
CA GLN A 3 26.85 11.05 -2.67
C GLN A 3 26.07 12.32 -2.33
N ASP A 4 25.62 13.00 -3.36
CA ASP A 4 24.72 14.14 -3.24
C ASP A 4 23.40 13.54 -2.72
N GLY A 5 23.06 13.78 -1.45
CA GLY A 5 21.89 13.19 -0.76
C GLY A 5 20.54 13.67 -1.30
N ARG A 6 20.49 13.99 -2.59
CA ARG A 6 19.33 14.48 -3.29
C ARG A 6 18.36 13.32 -3.64
N VAL A 7 17.11 13.48 -3.27
CA VAL A 7 16.03 12.57 -3.67
C VAL A 7 15.95 12.48 -5.19
N ARG A 8 15.86 11.26 -5.71
CA ARG A 8 15.72 10.94 -7.14
C ARG A 8 14.51 10.08 -7.44
N ALA A 9 14.10 9.23 -6.48
CA ALA A 9 12.96 8.35 -6.62
C ALA A 9 12.04 8.45 -5.41
N ILE A 10 10.72 8.35 -5.66
CA ILE A 10 9.68 8.39 -4.64
C ILE A 10 8.77 7.20 -4.84
N PHE A 11 8.68 6.35 -3.81
CA PHE A 11 7.84 5.18 -3.81
C PHE A 11 6.66 5.38 -2.86
N PHE A 12 5.48 5.02 -3.32
CA PHE A 12 4.25 5.05 -2.54
C PHE A 12 3.80 3.63 -2.22
N ASP A 13 3.26 3.38 -1.01
CA ASP A 13 2.37 2.25 -0.85
C ASP A 13 1.07 2.50 -1.61
N PHE A 14 0.36 1.43 -1.94
CA PHE A 14 -0.93 1.54 -2.61
C PHE A 14 -2.08 1.65 -1.59
N GLY A 15 -2.19 0.69 -0.68
CA GLY A 15 -3.28 0.64 0.32
C GLY A 15 -3.16 1.77 1.35
N GLN A 16 -4.23 2.49 1.64
CA GLN A 16 -4.32 3.62 2.59
C GLN A 16 -3.43 4.83 2.25
N VAL A 17 -2.64 4.77 1.16
CA VAL A 17 -1.85 5.91 0.65
C VAL A 17 -2.44 6.40 -0.67
N ILE A 18 -2.44 5.56 -1.71
CA ILE A 18 -3.02 5.90 -3.03
C ILE A 18 -4.50 5.53 -3.09
N ALA A 19 -4.86 4.32 -2.61
CA ALA A 19 -6.24 3.86 -2.50
C ALA A 19 -6.67 3.90 -1.03
N ARG A 20 -7.66 4.73 -0.72
CA ARG A 20 -8.10 4.95 0.67
C ARG A 20 -9.44 4.33 0.96
N LEU A 21 -9.51 3.71 2.11
CA LEU A 21 -10.75 3.31 2.73
C LEU A 21 -11.17 4.36 3.76
N ASP A 22 -12.30 5.02 3.52
CA ASP A 22 -12.86 5.97 4.49
C ASP A 22 -13.24 5.25 5.79
N ARG A 23 -12.70 5.75 6.92
CA ARG A 23 -12.93 5.15 8.24
C ARG A 23 -14.40 5.19 8.66
N GLY A 24 -15.14 6.22 8.23
CA GLY A 24 -16.58 6.31 8.50
C GLY A 24 -17.36 5.23 7.73
N VAL A 25 -17.04 5.05 6.44
CA VAL A 25 -17.61 3.97 5.61
C VAL A 25 -17.30 2.60 6.20
N LEU A 26 -16.07 2.38 6.68
CA LEU A 26 -15.70 1.14 7.34
C LEU A 26 -16.49 0.91 8.63
N ALA A 27 -16.61 1.92 9.49
CA ALA A 27 -17.36 1.81 10.74
C ALA A 27 -18.86 1.54 10.50
N GLU A 28 -19.48 2.19 9.50
CA GLU A 28 -20.85 1.92 9.10
C GLU A 28 -21.02 0.49 8.54
N PHE A 29 -20.05 0.01 7.77
CA PHE A 29 -20.00 -1.35 7.26
C PHE A 29 -19.93 -2.37 8.41
N GLU A 30 -19.02 -2.19 9.35
CA GLU A 30 -18.88 -3.08 10.52
C GLU A 30 -20.15 -3.09 11.36
N ALA A 31 -20.74 -1.91 11.66
CA ALA A 31 -21.97 -1.81 12.41
C ALA A 31 -23.15 -2.50 11.70
N ARG A 32 -23.31 -2.31 10.39
CA ARG A 32 -24.36 -2.94 9.58
C ARG A 32 -24.28 -4.46 9.58
N HIS A 33 -23.07 -5.01 9.60
CA HIS A 33 -22.83 -6.45 9.61
C HIS A 33 -22.74 -7.06 11.02
N GLY A 34 -22.83 -6.24 12.08
CA GLY A 34 -22.70 -6.68 13.47
C GLY A 34 -21.27 -7.07 13.84
N LEU A 35 -20.29 -6.52 13.13
CA LEU A 35 -18.88 -6.73 13.40
C LEU A 35 -18.37 -5.74 14.47
N PRO A 36 -17.48 -6.16 15.38
CA PRO A 36 -16.83 -5.24 16.30
C PRO A 36 -16.00 -4.18 15.54
N GLU A 37 -15.94 -2.96 16.07
CA GLU A 37 -15.16 -1.87 15.50
C GLU A 37 -13.69 -2.27 15.29
N GLY A 38 -13.15 -1.99 14.10
CA GLY A 38 -11.78 -2.31 13.70
C GLY A 38 -11.48 -3.80 13.52
N SER A 39 -12.52 -4.66 13.54
CA SER A 39 -12.34 -6.11 13.39
C SER A 39 -12.23 -6.56 11.93
N PHE A 40 -12.82 -5.81 11.00
CA PHE A 40 -12.85 -6.19 9.59
C PHE A 40 -11.44 -6.29 8.99
N LEU A 41 -10.67 -5.23 9.04
CA LEU A 41 -9.30 -5.24 8.50
C LEU A 41 -8.40 -6.25 9.22
N LYS A 42 -8.59 -6.44 10.53
CA LYS A 42 -7.87 -7.48 11.27
C LYS A 42 -8.21 -8.87 10.77
N ALA A 43 -9.49 -9.16 10.52
CA ALA A 43 -9.90 -10.45 9.99
C ALA A 43 -9.32 -10.74 8.60
N LEU A 44 -9.07 -9.70 7.78
CA LEU A 44 -8.49 -9.85 6.46
C LEU A 44 -6.97 -10.00 6.50
N TYR A 45 -6.28 -9.11 7.21
CA TYR A 45 -4.85 -8.87 7.02
C TYR A 45 -3.95 -9.41 8.14
N THR A 46 -4.51 -9.98 9.23
CA THR A 46 -3.70 -10.55 10.32
C THR A 46 -3.71 -12.09 10.38
N ILE A 47 -4.27 -12.74 9.37
CA ILE A 47 -4.40 -14.19 9.29
C ILE A 47 -3.24 -14.81 8.47
N PRO A 48 -2.88 -16.08 8.74
CA PRO A 48 -1.79 -16.76 8.04
C PRO A 48 -1.97 -16.83 6.53
N GLU A 49 -3.20 -16.99 6.06
CA GLU A 49 -3.52 -17.06 4.63
C GLU A 49 -3.19 -15.77 3.90
N TRP A 50 -3.42 -14.60 4.53
CA TRP A 50 -2.95 -13.33 3.97
C TRP A 50 -1.42 -13.30 3.87
N LYS A 51 -0.72 -13.73 4.93
CA LYS A 51 0.75 -13.78 4.96
C LYS A 51 1.32 -14.66 3.86
N ALA A 52 0.64 -15.73 3.50
CA ALA A 52 1.02 -16.57 2.37
C ALA A 52 0.72 -15.89 1.02
N VAL A 53 -0.45 -15.25 0.87
CA VAL A 53 -0.83 -14.56 -0.37
C VAL A 53 0.08 -13.37 -0.67
N GLU A 54 0.39 -12.55 0.33
CA GLU A 54 1.20 -11.34 0.15
C GLU A 54 2.66 -11.63 -0.30
N ILE A 55 3.11 -12.89 -0.19
CA ILE A 55 4.42 -13.35 -0.71
C ILE A 55 4.31 -14.38 -1.85
N GLY A 56 3.11 -14.57 -2.40
CA GLY A 56 2.89 -15.46 -3.53
C GLY A 56 2.91 -16.96 -3.23
N GLU A 57 2.92 -17.35 -1.95
CA GLU A 57 2.92 -18.77 -1.52
C GLU A 57 1.51 -19.32 -1.28
N GLY A 58 0.49 -18.43 -1.21
CA GLY A 58 -0.93 -18.78 -1.01
C GLY A 58 -1.78 -18.43 -2.21
N THR A 59 -3.08 -18.75 -2.11
CA THR A 59 -4.07 -18.36 -3.11
C THR A 59 -5.08 -17.37 -2.53
N GLU A 60 -5.62 -16.49 -3.38
CA GLU A 60 -6.66 -15.56 -2.97
C GLU A 60 -7.91 -16.29 -2.47
N GLU A 61 -8.26 -17.42 -3.09
CA GLU A 61 -9.41 -18.23 -2.68
C GLU A 61 -9.28 -18.71 -1.24
N ALA A 62 -8.10 -19.23 -0.86
CA ALA A 62 -7.84 -19.70 0.50
C ALA A 62 -7.90 -18.54 1.51
N TRP A 63 -7.34 -17.38 1.15
CA TRP A 63 -7.43 -16.17 1.97
C TRP A 63 -8.87 -15.69 2.13
N VAL A 64 -9.62 -15.58 1.03
CA VAL A 64 -11.04 -15.17 1.03
C VAL A 64 -11.87 -16.09 1.91
N GLU A 65 -11.68 -17.41 1.76
CA GLU A 65 -12.40 -18.40 2.56
C GLU A 65 -12.09 -18.29 4.07
N ALA A 66 -10.79 -18.16 4.42
CA ALA A 66 -10.38 -18.04 5.81
C ALA A 66 -10.87 -16.75 6.45
N ALA A 67 -10.74 -15.61 5.75
CA ALA A 67 -11.24 -14.33 6.21
C ALA A 67 -12.77 -14.32 6.35
N SER A 68 -13.51 -14.94 5.40
CA SER A 68 -14.97 -15.07 5.48
C SER A 68 -15.39 -15.87 6.72
N ARG A 69 -14.77 -17.01 6.98
CA ARG A 69 -15.03 -17.79 8.21
C ARG A 69 -14.81 -16.93 9.46
N ARG A 70 -13.70 -16.17 9.48
CA ARG A 70 -13.40 -15.31 10.62
C ARG A 70 -14.44 -14.20 10.82
N LEU A 71 -14.92 -13.61 9.74
CA LEU A 71 -15.96 -12.58 9.77
C LEU A 71 -17.32 -13.15 10.20
N ASP A 72 -17.69 -14.34 9.70
CA ASP A 72 -18.89 -15.06 10.12
C ASP A 72 -18.89 -15.37 11.63
N GLU A 73 -17.75 -15.83 12.16
CA GLU A 73 -17.57 -16.06 13.60
C GLU A 73 -17.76 -14.77 14.40
N LEU A 74 -17.17 -13.66 13.97
CA LEU A 74 -17.27 -12.36 14.64
C LEU A 74 -18.70 -11.80 14.60
N ALA A 75 -19.40 -11.98 13.48
CA ALA A 75 -20.79 -11.54 13.31
C ALA A 75 -21.81 -12.49 13.97
N GLY A 76 -21.40 -13.70 14.35
CA GLY A 76 -22.30 -14.76 14.83
C GLY A 76 -23.30 -15.27 13.79
N ARG A 77 -23.07 -15.02 12.51
CA ARG A 77 -23.91 -15.42 11.38
C ARG A 77 -23.14 -15.40 10.07
N HIS A 78 -23.64 -16.10 9.06
CA HIS A 78 -23.07 -16.05 7.71
C HIS A 78 -23.26 -14.69 7.00
N LEU A 79 -22.23 -14.21 6.33
CA LEU A 79 -22.16 -12.92 5.60
C LEU A 79 -21.88 -13.14 4.10
N PRO A 80 -22.88 -13.53 3.28
CA PRO A 80 -22.67 -14.05 1.93
C PRO A 80 -22.11 -13.01 0.93
N ALA A 81 -22.41 -11.72 1.11
CA ALA A 81 -22.06 -10.66 0.14
C ALA A 81 -20.88 -9.77 0.60
N ILE A 82 -20.16 -10.16 1.65
CA ILE A 82 -19.16 -9.28 2.29
C ILE A 82 -18.00 -8.90 1.35
N TRP A 83 -17.65 -9.77 0.41
CA TRP A 83 -16.56 -9.54 -0.53
C TRP A 83 -16.92 -8.55 -1.65
N GLU A 84 -18.14 -8.61 -2.15
CA GLU A 84 -18.65 -7.67 -3.16
C GLU A 84 -18.69 -6.25 -2.58
N GLU A 85 -19.15 -6.12 -1.34
CA GLU A 85 -19.16 -4.84 -0.62
C GLU A 85 -17.72 -4.35 -0.34
N ARG A 86 -16.81 -5.23 0.07
CA ARG A 86 -15.40 -4.91 0.27
C ARG A 86 -14.75 -4.36 -1.00
N GLU A 87 -14.92 -5.04 -2.14
CA GLU A 87 -14.33 -4.58 -3.40
C GLU A 87 -14.77 -3.15 -3.74
N THR A 88 -16.02 -2.81 -3.47
CA THR A 88 -16.51 -1.45 -3.68
C THR A 88 -15.81 -0.41 -2.79
N MET A 89 -15.52 -0.75 -1.54
CA MET A 89 -14.84 0.15 -0.60
C MET A 89 -13.39 0.46 -1.01
N TRP A 90 -12.66 -0.53 -1.56
CA TRP A 90 -11.25 -0.39 -1.93
C TRP A 90 -11.00 0.28 -3.29
N ARG A 91 -12.04 0.67 -4.00
CA ARG A 91 -11.94 1.24 -5.36
C ARG A 91 -11.78 2.75 -5.41
N THR A 92 -11.72 3.43 -4.28
CA THR A 92 -11.62 4.89 -4.22
C THR A 92 -10.14 5.30 -4.15
N LEU A 93 -9.69 6.12 -5.11
CA LEU A 93 -8.38 6.74 -5.05
C LEU A 93 -8.42 8.04 -4.25
N ASP A 94 -7.33 8.35 -3.59
CA ASP A 94 -7.09 9.69 -3.05
C ASP A 94 -6.63 10.60 -4.21
N GLU A 95 -7.54 11.42 -4.71
CA GLU A 95 -7.28 12.26 -5.87
C GLU A 95 -6.21 13.34 -5.61
N ASP A 96 -6.04 13.78 -4.37
CA ASP A 96 -4.97 14.73 -3.99
C ASP A 96 -3.62 14.05 -4.10
N VAL A 97 -3.49 12.80 -3.59
CA VAL A 97 -2.26 12.02 -3.70
C VAL A 97 -1.96 11.65 -5.16
N VAL A 98 -2.96 11.25 -5.93
CA VAL A 98 -2.79 10.96 -7.37
C VAL A 98 -2.37 12.22 -8.14
N GLY A 99 -2.94 13.38 -7.80
CA GLY A 99 -2.54 14.68 -8.34
C GLY A 99 -1.07 15.02 -8.03
N LEU A 100 -0.65 14.77 -6.79
CA LEU A 100 0.74 14.92 -6.36
C LEU A 100 1.68 13.99 -7.12
N ILE A 101 1.33 12.72 -7.27
CA ILE A 101 2.12 11.72 -8.04
C ILE A 101 2.37 12.21 -9.46
N ARG A 102 1.35 12.76 -10.13
CA ARG A 102 1.49 13.33 -11.48
C ARG A 102 2.50 14.48 -11.52
N GLN A 103 2.42 15.40 -10.56
CA GLN A 103 3.36 16.55 -10.47
C GLN A 103 4.79 16.10 -10.15
N LEU A 104 4.94 15.14 -9.25
CA LEU A 104 6.25 14.56 -8.90
C LEU A 104 6.90 13.87 -10.09
N GLY A 105 6.12 13.20 -10.94
CA GLY A 105 6.60 12.50 -12.13
C GLY A 105 7.31 13.38 -13.17
N ASP A 106 7.11 14.71 -13.13
CA ASP A 106 7.84 15.64 -13.99
C ASP A 106 9.33 15.81 -13.58
N ARG A 107 9.69 15.44 -12.36
CA ARG A 107 11.02 15.70 -11.78
C ARG A 107 11.69 14.49 -11.13
N TYR A 108 10.91 13.51 -10.71
CA TYR A 108 11.37 12.33 -9.99
C TYR A 108 10.88 11.06 -10.68
N ASP A 109 11.64 9.99 -10.52
CA ASP A 109 11.15 8.67 -10.84
C ASP A 109 10.14 8.24 -9.77
N VAL A 110 8.90 7.94 -10.15
CA VAL A 110 7.85 7.52 -9.21
C VAL A 110 7.59 6.03 -9.33
N GLY A 111 7.37 5.35 -8.21
CA GLY A 111 7.07 3.93 -8.15
C GLY A 111 6.10 3.55 -7.05
N VAL A 112 5.74 2.27 -7.03
CA VAL A 112 4.92 1.64 -5.99
C VAL A 112 5.71 0.51 -5.33
N ILE A 113 5.62 0.39 -3.99
CA ILE A 113 6.03 -0.80 -3.24
C ILE A 113 4.86 -1.19 -2.36
N SER A 114 4.18 -2.30 -2.65
CA SER A 114 2.97 -2.67 -1.92
C SER A 114 2.94 -4.15 -1.52
N ASN A 115 2.48 -4.41 -0.28
CA ASN A 115 2.06 -5.73 0.14
C ASN A 115 0.66 -5.97 -0.42
N ALA A 116 0.56 -6.79 -1.46
CA ALA A 116 -0.65 -6.92 -2.24
C ALA A 116 -0.85 -8.36 -2.74
N THR A 117 -2.03 -8.61 -3.31
CA THR A 117 -2.28 -9.82 -4.09
C THR A 117 -1.64 -9.73 -5.47
N PRO A 118 -1.50 -10.83 -6.22
CA PRO A 118 -0.97 -10.81 -7.60
C PRO A 118 -1.77 -9.93 -8.57
N ARG A 119 -2.96 -9.45 -8.17
CA ARG A 119 -3.85 -8.65 -9.04
C ARG A 119 -3.52 -7.16 -9.11
N LEU A 120 -2.63 -6.66 -8.25
CA LEU A 120 -2.37 -5.21 -8.11
C LEU A 120 -2.08 -4.52 -9.43
N GLU A 121 -1.18 -5.06 -10.27
CA GLU A 121 -0.82 -4.43 -11.53
C GLU A 121 -2.01 -4.39 -12.51
N GLY A 122 -2.83 -5.45 -12.51
CA GLY A 122 -4.08 -5.48 -13.27
C GLY A 122 -5.08 -4.43 -12.79
N GLU A 123 -5.22 -4.26 -11.48
CA GLU A 123 -6.08 -3.25 -10.88
C GLU A 123 -5.62 -1.82 -11.22
N LEU A 124 -4.32 -1.55 -11.13
CA LEU A 124 -3.74 -0.25 -11.49
C LEU A 124 -3.97 0.08 -12.97
N ARG A 125 -3.81 -0.92 -13.88
CA ARG A 125 -3.92 -0.73 -15.32
C ARG A 125 -5.37 -0.70 -15.80
N ASP A 126 -6.15 -1.73 -15.46
CA ASP A 126 -7.43 -2.00 -16.10
C ASP A 126 -8.59 -1.30 -15.40
N TYR A 127 -8.49 -1.10 -14.09
CA TYR A 127 -9.52 -0.45 -13.30
C TYR A 127 -9.20 1.01 -13.00
N HIS A 128 -8.08 1.28 -12.33
CA HIS A 128 -7.71 2.64 -11.92
C HIS A 128 -7.12 3.48 -13.05
N LYS A 129 -6.50 2.84 -14.05
CA LYS A 129 -5.85 3.48 -15.22
C LYS A 129 -4.76 4.48 -14.83
N ILE A 130 -3.97 4.12 -13.81
CA ILE A 130 -2.87 4.93 -13.27
C ILE A 130 -1.51 4.23 -13.33
N ASP A 131 -1.43 3.02 -13.87
CA ASP A 131 -0.18 2.25 -14.02
C ASP A 131 0.91 3.05 -14.75
N GLY A 132 0.52 3.82 -15.76
CA GLY A 132 1.41 4.70 -16.52
C GLY A 132 2.06 5.84 -15.72
N LEU A 133 1.63 6.11 -14.48
CA LEU A 133 2.26 7.08 -13.59
C LEU A 133 3.53 6.52 -12.91
N PHE A 134 3.72 5.21 -12.94
CA PHE A 134 4.77 4.54 -12.19
C PHE A 134 5.81 3.91 -13.12
N LYS A 135 7.07 4.28 -12.93
CA LYS A 135 8.20 3.68 -13.64
C LYS A 135 8.50 2.26 -13.13
N VAL A 136 8.26 2.02 -11.84
CA VAL A 136 8.48 0.74 -11.17
C VAL A 136 7.29 0.42 -10.28
N ILE A 137 6.77 -0.80 -10.39
CA ILE A 137 5.80 -1.37 -9.45
C ILE A 137 6.44 -2.61 -8.84
N VAL A 138 6.56 -2.64 -7.51
CA VAL A 138 7.02 -3.79 -6.75
C VAL A 138 5.86 -4.34 -5.94
N ASN A 139 5.29 -5.42 -6.45
CA ASN A 139 4.22 -6.16 -5.81
C ASN A 139 4.82 -7.33 -5.03
N SER A 140 4.61 -7.37 -3.72
CA SER A 140 5.17 -8.36 -2.82
C SER A 140 4.86 -9.79 -3.24
N ALA A 141 3.62 -10.07 -3.67
CA ALA A 141 3.22 -11.42 -4.11
C ALA A 141 3.94 -11.89 -5.36
N LEU A 142 4.36 -10.98 -6.25
CA LEU A 142 5.07 -11.35 -7.48
C LEU A 142 6.58 -11.48 -7.27
N VAL A 143 7.13 -10.85 -6.23
CA VAL A 143 8.56 -10.91 -5.93
C VAL A 143 8.89 -11.87 -4.78
N GLY A 144 7.86 -12.39 -4.08
CA GLY A 144 8.04 -13.33 -2.96
C GLY A 144 8.62 -12.69 -1.68
N ILE A 145 8.54 -11.36 -1.55
CA ILE A 145 9.12 -10.61 -0.44
C ILE A 145 8.15 -9.51 -0.05
N ALA A 146 7.76 -9.42 1.22
CA ALA A 146 6.85 -8.39 1.73
C ALA A 146 7.57 -7.37 2.62
N LYS A 147 7.09 -6.13 2.64
CA LYS A 147 7.46 -5.14 3.65
C LYS A 147 7.14 -5.68 5.05
N PRO A 148 7.95 -5.44 6.06
CA PRO A 148 9.10 -4.53 6.14
C PRO A 148 10.47 -5.14 5.81
N ASP A 149 10.56 -6.30 5.16
CA ASP A 149 11.85 -6.92 4.81
C ASP A 149 12.68 -5.96 3.93
N ALA A 150 13.91 -5.66 4.36
CA ALA A 150 14.82 -4.74 3.66
C ALA A 150 15.05 -5.10 2.19
N ARG A 151 14.95 -6.39 1.83
CA ARG A 151 15.16 -6.87 0.46
C ARG A 151 14.18 -6.30 -0.54
N ILE A 152 12.92 -6.01 -0.14
CA ILE A 152 11.92 -5.46 -1.08
C ILE A 152 12.26 -4.01 -1.46
N TYR A 153 12.78 -3.21 -0.51
CA TYR A 153 13.21 -1.83 -0.76
C TYR A 153 14.47 -1.80 -1.62
N HIS A 154 15.45 -2.67 -1.34
CA HIS A 154 16.65 -2.79 -2.17
C HIS A 154 16.30 -3.19 -3.60
N LEU A 155 15.39 -4.15 -3.78
CA LEU A 155 14.89 -4.56 -5.10
C LEU A 155 14.20 -3.38 -5.83
N ALA A 156 13.42 -2.57 -5.11
CA ALA A 156 12.77 -1.40 -5.68
C ALA A 156 13.80 -0.35 -6.16
N ALA A 157 14.81 -0.05 -5.34
CA ALA A 157 15.89 0.86 -5.71
C ALA A 157 16.70 0.35 -6.90
N GLU A 158 17.03 -0.95 -6.93
CA GLU A 158 17.71 -1.62 -8.04
C GLU A 158 16.92 -1.49 -9.35
N ARG A 159 15.63 -1.85 -9.33
CA ARG A 159 14.74 -1.74 -10.50
C ARG A 159 14.59 -0.30 -10.99
N MET A 160 14.61 0.66 -10.07
CA MET A 160 14.56 2.09 -10.38
C MET A 160 15.89 2.61 -10.92
N GLY A 161 17.01 1.93 -10.66
CA GLY A 161 18.36 2.33 -11.06
C GLY A 161 18.92 3.48 -10.21
N VAL A 162 18.58 3.50 -8.91
CA VAL A 162 19.02 4.53 -7.95
C VAL A 162 19.54 3.89 -6.66
N GLU A 163 20.39 4.62 -5.93
CA GLU A 163 20.84 4.18 -4.61
C GLU A 163 19.71 4.31 -3.58
N PRO A 164 19.62 3.42 -2.58
CA PRO A 164 18.63 3.51 -1.51
C PRO A 164 18.55 4.88 -0.84
N SER A 165 19.68 5.53 -0.59
CA SER A 165 19.76 6.86 0.04
C SER A 165 19.16 8.01 -0.81
N ALA A 166 18.91 7.77 -2.08
CA ALA A 166 18.24 8.70 -2.99
C ALA A 166 16.74 8.39 -3.17
N CYS A 167 16.22 7.43 -2.41
CA CYS A 167 14.82 7.02 -2.41
C CYS A 167 14.06 7.57 -1.20
N VAL A 168 12.78 7.91 -1.42
CA VAL A 168 11.79 8.15 -0.36
C VAL A 168 10.71 7.08 -0.46
N HIS A 169 10.28 6.51 0.67
CA HIS A 169 9.10 5.63 0.73
C HIS A 169 8.01 6.28 1.59
N ILE A 170 6.76 6.21 1.13
CA ILE A 170 5.58 6.75 1.80
C ILE A 170 4.65 5.58 2.10
N ASP A 171 4.33 5.37 3.38
CA ASP A 171 3.56 4.22 3.84
C ASP A 171 2.72 4.59 5.07
N ASP A 172 1.54 3.97 5.23
CA ASP A 172 0.64 4.20 6.37
C ASP A 172 0.98 3.36 7.61
N LEU A 173 1.84 2.35 7.46
CA LEU A 173 2.24 1.45 8.54
C LEU A 173 3.63 1.80 9.08
N ALA A 174 3.69 2.20 10.34
CA ALA A 174 4.94 2.62 10.98
C ALA A 174 6.07 1.58 10.87
N HIS A 175 5.75 0.28 10.94
CA HIS A 175 6.77 -0.78 10.80
C HIS A 175 7.34 -0.88 9.38
N ASN A 176 6.56 -0.57 8.34
CA ASN A 176 7.05 -0.50 6.97
C ASN A 176 7.96 0.73 6.77
N VAL A 177 7.57 1.87 7.36
CA VAL A 177 8.41 3.09 7.37
C VAL A 177 9.77 2.81 8.01
N GLU A 178 9.79 2.09 9.14
CA GLU A 178 11.04 1.73 9.80
C GLU A 178 11.88 0.74 8.96
N GLY A 179 11.24 -0.29 8.38
CA GLY A 179 11.93 -1.20 7.45
C GLY A 179 12.55 -0.49 6.24
N ALA A 180 11.88 0.54 5.70
CA ALA A 180 12.44 1.38 4.63
C ALA A 180 13.68 2.16 5.10
N ARG A 181 13.63 2.73 6.32
CA ARG A 181 14.78 3.44 6.92
C ARG A 181 15.96 2.51 7.17
N GLU A 182 15.71 1.31 7.70
CA GLU A 182 16.74 0.28 7.89
C GLU A 182 17.38 -0.15 6.56
N ALA A 183 16.61 -0.15 5.47
CA ALA A 183 17.10 -0.40 4.12
C ALA A 183 17.85 0.80 3.50
N GLY A 184 17.97 1.92 4.22
CA GLY A 184 18.70 3.12 3.78
C GLY A 184 17.86 4.13 2.99
N PHE A 185 16.54 3.97 2.92
CA PHE A 185 15.62 4.95 2.34
C PHE A 185 15.37 6.09 3.34
N GLN A 186 15.01 7.26 2.82
CA GLN A 186 14.20 8.19 3.58
C GLN A 186 12.75 7.67 3.60
N ALA A 187 12.00 7.89 4.69
CA ALA A 187 10.63 7.38 4.73
C ALA A 187 9.69 8.28 5.52
N ILE A 188 8.47 8.42 5.00
CA ILE A 188 7.38 9.24 5.56
C ILE A 188 6.26 8.33 6.02
N HIS A 189 5.82 8.50 7.27
CA HIS A 189 4.62 7.87 7.79
C HIS A 189 3.40 8.73 7.42
N HIS A 190 2.54 8.22 6.54
CA HIS A 190 1.38 8.94 6.04
C HIS A 190 0.09 8.46 6.70
N GLU A 191 -0.44 9.24 7.63
CA GLU A 191 -1.69 8.94 8.34
C GLU A 191 -2.95 9.51 7.66
N GLY A 192 -2.84 9.84 6.36
CA GLY A 192 -3.96 10.28 5.53
C GLY A 192 -4.21 11.78 5.51
N ASP A 193 -3.36 12.61 6.12
CA ASP A 193 -3.42 14.07 5.98
C ASP A 193 -2.49 14.55 4.85
N TYR A 194 -3.10 15.00 3.75
CA TYR A 194 -2.39 15.46 2.56
C TYR A 194 -1.46 16.65 2.84
N ALA A 195 -1.89 17.64 3.64
CA ALA A 195 -1.06 18.80 3.95
C ALA A 195 0.20 18.43 4.74
N THR A 196 0.09 17.42 5.60
CA THR A 196 1.24 16.83 6.30
C THR A 196 2.18 16.12 5.33
N LEU A 197 1.67 15.34 4.39
CA LEU A 197 2.47 14.67 3.37
C LEU A 197 3.27 15.68 2.53
N GLU A 198 2.63 16.75 2.05
CA GLU A 198 3.32 17.82 1.31
C GLU A 198 4.44 18.45 2.13
N ARG A 199 4.17 18.81 3.38
CA ARG A 199 5.16 19.41 4.28
C ARG A 199 6.36 18.48 4.49
N ASP A 200 6.10 17.20 4.71
CA ASP A 200 7.14 16.21 4.99
C ASP A 200 8.01 15.95 3.75
N LEU A 201 7.42 15.86 2.56
CA LEU A 201 8.15 15.80 1.29
C LEU A 201 9.04 17.04 1.09
N ARG A 202 8.51 18.25 1.32
CA ARG A 202 9.30 19.49 1.24
C ARG A 202 10.46 19.51 2.23
N SER A 203 10.28 18.95 3.43
CA SER A 203 11.34 18.86 4.43
C SER A 203 12.51 17.97 3.99
N LEU A 204 12.25 17.01 3.11
CA LEU A 204 13.25 16.15 2.45
C LEU A 204 13.87 16.80 1.20
N GLY A 205 13.53 18.06 0.90
CA GLY A 205 14.02 18.77 -0.28
C GLY A 205 13.32 18.44 -1.59
N VAL A 206 12.19 17.71 -1.54
CA VAL A 206 11.36 17.40 -2.71
C VAL A 206 10.62 18.66 -3.16
N GLN A 207 10.58 18.91 -4.46
CA GLN A 207 9.97 20.09 -5.08
C GLN A 207 9.15 19.69 -6.31
N TRP A 208 7.94 20.24 -6.44
CA TRP A 208 7.02 20.01 -7.57
C TRP A 208 6.22 21.28 -7.88
#